data_2c908333ccf5083caa14c53c6fffbc02
#
_entry.id   2c908333ccf5083caa14c53c6fffbc02
#
_cell.length_a   1.000
_cell.length_b   1.000
_cell.length_c   1.000
_cell.angle_alpha   90.00
_cell.angle_beta   90.00
_cell.angle_gamma   90.00
#
_symmetry.space_group_name_H-M   'P 1'
#
loop_
_entity.id
_entity.type
_entity.pdbx_description
1 polymer ?
#
loop_
_entity_poly.entity_id
_entity_poly.type
_entity_poly.pdbx_seq_one_letter_code
_entity_poly.pdbx_strand_id
1 'polypeptide(L)'
;MRSLAVRALATIVRRDVIGFCYHTVSDRQLPHIASLYRCKSVAQFRSDLDFLRRSYHVVGYQELERARGRSNGKPLAVITFDDGLVECHDVIRPLLLEYGVPAIFFITTGFIDNRRLFYRQKVALCIDAVSRLSGPEGAAARNEIAHLFGIRTDSGQQLVARLQAATWNEEPAIDSACRTFGIDVDAYLRTVRPYLTTAQVRTLAADGFTIGAHGTSHQRLGAMTEAEARAEIVAACDLVSKLVPAAAPGTVPFAFPFNGRGVEREMMRTIRDTNPQVGLFFDSTELALEPEFVINRLVVDDPAGAGERESNLPSRIRRAYAREIVRPFFPQHARSNS
;
A
#
# COMPACT_ATOMS: atom_id res chain seq x y z
N MET A 1 -17.08 -10.70 -23.29
CA MET A 1 -18.12 -10.73 -22.23
C MET A 1 -17.67 -10.11 -20.88
N ARG A 2 -16.48 -10.35 -20.32
CA ARG A 2 -16.07 -9.84 -18.99
C ARG A 2 -15.93 -8.31 -18.90
N SER A 3 -15.50 -7.62 -19.97
CA SER A 3 -15.34 -6.15 -20.02
C SER A 3 -16.68 -5.38 -20.04
N LEU A 4 -17.70 -5.90 -20.70
CA LEU A 4 -19.05 -5.29 -20.75
C LEU A 4 -19.71 -5.30 -19.35
N ALA A 5 -19.52 -6.37 -18.58
CA ALA A 5 -20.04 -6.46 -17.21
C ALA A 5 -19.43 -5.42 -16.28
N VAL A 6 -18.11 -5.15 -16.39
CA VAL A 6 -17.44 -4.12 -15.56
C VAL A 6 -17.96 -2.72 -15.91
N ARG A 7 -18.14 -2.42 -17.19
CA ARG A 7 -18.71 -1.12 -17.62
C ARG A 7 -20.12 -0.91 -17.09
N ALA A 8 -20.99 -1.92 -17.20
CA ALA A 8 -22.34 -1.84 -16.65
C ALA A 8 -22.33 -1.61 -15.14
N LEU A 9 -21.49 -2.33 -14.41
CA LEU A 9 -21.35 -2.17 -12.96
C LEU A 9 -20.84 -0.77 -12.58
N ALA A 10 -19.83 -0.25 -13.27
CA ALA A 10 -19.29 1.09 -13.03
C ALA A 10 -20.37 2.17 -13.24
N THR A 11 -21.17 2.04 -14.30
CA THR A 11 -22.30 2.96 -14.58
C THR A 11 -23.36 2.90 -13.47
N ILE A 12 -23.72 1.68 -13.00
CA ILE A 12 -24.71 1.50 -11.92
C ILE A 12 -24.23 2.14 -10.62
N VAL A 13 -22.96 1.93 -10.27
CA VAL A 13 -22.38 2.43 -9.03
C VAL A 13 -21.98 3.92 -9.13
N ARG A 14 -22.04 4.50 -10.34
CA ARG A 14 -21.68 5.89 -10.62
C ARG A 14 -20.25 6.23 -10.13
N ARG A 15 -19.30 5.32 -10.41
CA ARG A 15 -17.87 5.53 -10.15
C ARG A 15 -17.15 5.70 -11.48
N ASP A 16 -16.79 6.93 -11.77
CA ASP A 16 -16.08 7.28 -13.00
C ASP A 16 -14.59 6.96 -12.92
N VAL A 17 -14.04 6.89 -11.70
CA VAL A 17 -12.64 6.62 -11.43
C VAL A 17 -12.52 5.53 -10.37
N ILE A 18 -11.60 4.59 -10.58
CA ILE A 18 -11.19 3.60 -9.58
C ILE A 18 -9.66 3.49 -9.53
N GLY A 19 -9.10 3.55 -8.31
CA GLY A 19 -7.69 3.24 -8.07
C GLY A 19 -7.48 1.74 -7.83
N PHE A 20 -6.37 1.21 -8.32
CA PHE A 20 -5.88 -0.15 -8.00
C PHE A 20 -4.58 -0.02 -7.24
N CYS A 21 -4.58 -0.50 -5.99
CA CYS A 21 -3.43 -0.44 -5.09
C CYS A 21 -2.73 -1.79 -5.04
N TYR A 22 -1.50 -1.81 -5.50
CA TYR A 22 -0.52 -2.88 -5.33
C TYR A 22 0.56 -2.40 -4.38
N HIS A 23 1.31 -3.32 -3.77
CA HIS A 23 2.54 -2.97 -3.05
C HIS A 23 3.77 -3.52 -3.78
N THR A 24 3.73 -4.80 -4.19
CA THR A 24 4.85 -5.41 -4.90
C THR A 24 4.41 -6.55 -5.84
N VAL A 25 5.30 -6.87 -6.78
CA VAL A 25 5.18 -8.01 -7.70
C VAL A 25 6.49 -8.78 -7.64
N SER A 26 6.42 -10.06 -7.32
CA SER A 26 7.61 -10.88 -7.20
C SER A 26 7.30 -12.36 -7.45
N ASP A 27 8.18 -13.04 -8.21
CA ASP A 27 8.19 -14.50 -8.32
C ASP A 27 9.06 -15.15 -7.23
N ARG A 28 9.74 -14.31 -6.42
CA ARG A 28 10.54 -14.76 -5.28
C ARG A 28 9.77 -14.56 -3.99
N GLN A 29 10.06 -15.42 -3.01
CA GLN A 29 9.59 -15.19 -1.66
C GLN A 29 10.38 -14.04 -1.03
N LEU A 30 9.68 -13.08 -0.44
CA LEU A 30 10.24 -11.93 0.25
C LEU A 30 9.98 -12.08 1.75
N PRO A 31 10.96 -12.50 2.57
CA PRO A 31 10.74 -12.79 3.99
C PRO A 31 10.12 -11.63 4.77
N HIS A 32 10.51 -10.39 4.45
CA HIS A 32 10.00 -9.17 5.08
C HIS A 32 8.54 -8.81 4.67
N ILE A 33 7.97 -9.54 3.71
CA ILE A 33 6.61 -9.34 3.19
C ILE A 33 5.71 -10.55 3.45
N ALA A 34 6.25 -11.77 3.44
CA ALA A 34 5.51 -13.03 3.31
C ALA A 34 4.37 -13.22 4.32
N SER A 35 4.49 -12.69 5.55
CA SER A 35 3.45 -12.76 6.57
C SER A 35 2.48 -11.56 6.58
N LEU A 36 2.71 -10.55 5.74
CA LEU A 36 1.87 -9.35 5.66
C LEU A 36 0.79 -9.52 4.59
N TYR A 37 1.20 -9.92 3.41
CA TYR A 37 0.33 -10.18 2.26
C TYR A 37 1.05 -11.07 1.24
N ARG A 38 0.28 -11.66 0.34
CA ARG A 38 0.81 -12.42 -0.78
C ARG A 38 0.97 -11.53 -2.01
N CYS A 39 2.21 -11.39 -2.48
CA CYS A 39 2.54 -10.66 -3.70
C CYS A 39 1.91 -11.32 -4.93
N LYS A 40 1.60 -10.54 -5.94
CA LYS A 40 1.32 -11.05 -7.28
C LYS A 40 2.61 -11.58 -7.91
N SER A 41 2.52 -12.71 -8.61
CA SER A 41 3.59 -13.11 -9.52
C SER A 41 3.64 -12.21 -10.75
N VAL A 42 4.76 -12.22 -11.48
CA VAL A 42 4.89 -11.50 -12.76
C VAL A 42 3.79 -11.94 -13.74
N ALA A 43 3.50 -13.24 -13.82
CA ALA A 43 2.44 -13.75 -14.70
C ALA A 43 1.05 -13.25 -14.31
N GLN A 44 0.74 -13.20 -13.01
CA GLN A 44 -0.52 -12.66 -12.50
C GLN A 44 -0.64 -11.17 -12.79
N PHE A 45 0.43 -10.40 -12.58
CA PHE A 45 0.44 -8.96 -12.84
C PHE A 45 0.27 -8.65 -14.33
N ARG A 46 0.92 -9.39 -15.24
CA ARG A 46 0.68 -9.30 -16.70
C ARG A 46 -0.79 -9.54 -17.04
N SER A 47 -1.40 -10.56 -16.47
CA SER A 47 -2.84 -10.84 -16.65
C SER A 47 -3.74 -9.71 -16.13
N ASP A 48 -3.36 -9.10 -15.01
CA ASP A 48 -4.07 -7.94 -14.45
C ASP A 48 -3.95 -6.72 -15.38
N LEU A 49 -2.76 -6.41 -15.91
CA LEU A 49 -2.54 -5.32 -16.87
C LEU A 49 -3.36 -5.52 -18.16
N ASP A 50 -3.38 -6.74 -18.69
CA ASP A 50 -4.22 -7.08 -19.85
C ASP A 50 -5.71 -6.87 -19.59
N PHE A 51 -6.17 -7.26 -18.41
CA PHE A 51 -7.56 -7.07 -18.02
C PHE A 51 -7.90 -5.58 -17.84
N LEU A 52 -7.04 -4.82 -17.16
CA LEU A 52 -7.24 -3.39 -16.90
C LEU A 52 -7.30 -2.59 -18.21
N ARG A 53 -6.36 -2.79 -19.12
CA ARG A 53 -6.34 -2.14 -20.45
C ARG A 53 -7.59 -2.44 -21.29
N ARG A 54 -8.12 -3.66 -21.22
CA ARG A 54 -9.35 -4.03 -21.93
C ARG A 54 -10.60 -3.41 -21.30
N SER A 55 -10.65 -3.27 -19.98
CA SER A 55 -11.85 -2.92 -19.23
C SER A 55 -11.97 -1.46 -18.88
N TYR A 56 -10.85 -0.75 -18.76
CA TYR A 56 -10.75 0.63 -18.31
C TYR A 56 -9.96 1.49 -19.30
N HIS A 57 -10.10 2.80 -19.16
CA HIS A 57 -9.13 3.76 -19.67
C HIS A 57 -8.12 4.03 -18.54
N VAL A 58 -6.93 3.45 -18.63
CA VAL A 58 -5.89 3.60 -17.61
C VAL A 58 -5.19 4.93 -17.83
N VAL A 59 -5.22 5.81 -16.84
CA VAL A 59 -4.72 7.19 -16.92
C VAL A 59 -3.57 7.44 -15.95
N GLY A 60 -2.69 8.35 -16.32
CA GLY A 60 -1.67 8.90 -15.42
C GLY A 60 -2.24 9.99 -14.50
N TYR A 61 -1.44 10.39 -13.49
CA TYR A 61 -1.87 11.36 -12.49
C TYR A 61 -2.30 12.70 -13.09
N GLN A 62 -1.54 13.25 -14.03
CA GLN A 62 -1.87 14.54 -14.66
C GLN A 62 -3.18 14.49 -15.47
N GLU A 63 -3.44 13.38 -16.13
CA GLU A 63 -4.69 13.18 -16.86
C GLU A 63 -5.85 13.03 -15.87
N LEU A 64 -5.65 12.30 -14.76
CA LEU A 64 -6.63 12.15 -13.68
C LEU A 64 -7.03 13.51 -13.09
N GLU A 65 -6.08 14.39 -12.81
CA GLU A 65 -6.36 15.74 -12.30
C GLU A 65 -7.22 16.58 -13.28
N ARG A 66 -7.01 16.40 -14.59
CA ARG A 66 -7.74 17.13 -15.64
C ARG A 66 -9.08 16.51 -15.99
N ALA A 67 -9.17 15.17 -15.96
CA ALA A 67 -10.31 14.41 -16.50
C ALA A 67 -11.59 14.51 -15.65
N ARG A 68 -11.49 14.80 -14.36
CA ARG A 68 -12.58 15.02 -13.38
C ARG A 68 -13.96 14.51 -13.85
N GLY A 69 -14.11 13.18 -13.94
CA GLY A 69 -15.39 12.53 -14.22
C GLY A 69 -15.81 12.47 -15.70
N ARG A 70 -14.97 12.79 -16.67
CA ARG A 70 -15.27 12.64 -18.10
C ARG A 70 -14.64 11.39 -18.68
N SER A 71 -15.43 10.33 -18.80
CA SER A 71 -15.03 9.08 -19.46
C SER A 71 -15.65 8.99 -20.86
N ASN A 72 -14.82 8.76 -21.89
CA ASN A 72 -15.26 8.46 -23.25
C ASN A 72 -15.69 6.99 -23.38
N GLY A 73 -16.65 6.53 -22.56
CA GLY A 73 -17.27 5.22 -22.66
C GLY A 73 -16.61 4.08 -21.86
N LYS A 74 -15.35 4.22 -21.38
CA LYS A 74 -14.74 3.32 -20.38
C LYS A 74 -14.55 4.07 -19.07
N PRO A 75 -14.80 3.45 -17.90
CA PRO A 75 -14.44 4.06 -16.62
C PRO A 75 -12.93 4.27 -16.54
N LEU A 76 -12.51 5.34 -15.86
CA LEU A 76 -11.09 5.63 -15.64
C LEU A 76 -10.52 4.68 -14.59
N ALA A 77 -9.27 4.29 -14.79
CA ALA A 77 -8.50 3.56 -13.80
C ALA A 77 -7.14 4.21 -13.57
N VAL A 78 -6.69 4.21 -12.33
CA VAL A 78 -5.31 4.56 -11.99
C VAL A 78 -4.63 3.39 -11.28
N ILE A 79 -3.42 3.04 -11.70
CA ILE A 79 -2.63 1.97 -11.10
C ILE A 79 -1.64 2.61 -10.15
N THR A 80 -1.58 2.12 -8.92
CA THR A 80 -0.73 2.68 -7.88
C THR A 80 0.05 1.58 -7.16
N PHE A 81 1.25 1.94 -6.68
CA PHE A 81 2.11 1.07 -5.88
C PHE A 81 2.50 1.83 -4.62
N ASP A 82 2.31 1.22 -3.45
CA ASP A 82 2.60 1.83 -2.17
C ASP A 82 3.95 1.35 -1.59
N ASP A 83 4.42 1.98 -0.52
CA ASP A 83 5.60 1.70 0.32
C ASP A 83 6.96 2.06 -0.30
N GLY A 84 7.09 2.08 -1.62
CA GLY A 84 8.38 2.34 -2.28
C GLY A 84 9.34 1.16 -2.21
N LEU A 85 8.84 -0.08 -2.37
CA LEU A 85 9.65 -1.30 -2.43
C LEU A 85 10.50 -1.35 -3.69
N VAL A 86 11.67 -2.00 -3.62
CA VAL A 86 12.65 -2.06 -4.71
C VAL A 86 12.11 -2.73 -5.98
N GLU A 87 11.19 -3.68 -5.83
CA GLU A 87 10.52 -4.35 -6.95
C GLU A 87 9.72 -3.38 -7.84
N CYS A 88 9.35 -2.21 -7.31
CA CYS A 88 8.75 -1.14 -8.13
C CYS A 88 9.66 -0.74 -9.30
N HIS A 89 10.98 -0.69 -9.07
CA HIS A 89 11.96 -0.37 -10.10
C HIS A 89 12.41 -1.62 -10.87
N ASP A 90 12.75 -2.71 -10.16
CA ASP A 90 13.44 -3.85 -10.75
C ASP A 90 12.52 -4.81 -11.51
N VAL A 91 11.23 -4.89 -11.12
CA VAL A 91 10.24 -5.82 -11.67
C VAL A 91 9.06 -5.09 -12.34
N ILE A 92 8.45 -4.14 -11.63
CA ILE A 92 7.19 -3.51 -12.06
C ILE A 92 7.44 -2.50 -13.18
N ARG A 93 8.45 -1.64 -13.04
CA ARG A 93 8.83 -0.63 -14.04
C ARG A 93 8.98 -1.20 -15.46
N PRO A 94 9.80 -2.24 -15.71
CA PRO A 94 9.96 -2.78 -17.06
C PRO A 94 8.65 -3.33 -17.64
N LEU A 95 7.78 -3.91 -16.79
CA LEU A 95 6.47 -4.40 -17.22
C LEU A 95 5.55 -3.25 -17.62
N LEU A 96 5.47 -2.19 -16.82
CA LEU A 96 4.64 -1.03 -17.14
C LEU A 96 5.10 -0.34 -18.43
N LEU A 97 6.41 -0.22 -18.66
CA LEU A 97 6.99 0.32 -19.90
C LEU A 97 6.66 -0.56 -21.10
N GLU A 98 6.79 -1.88 -20.98
CA GLU A 98 6.43 -2.86 -22.02
C GLU A 98 4.95 -2.73 -22.43
N TYR A 99 4.06 -2.52 -21.44
CA TYR A 99 2.63 -2.40 -21.67
C TYR A 99 2.18 -0.98 -22.05
N GLY A 100 3.06 0.02 -21.96
CA GLY A 100 2.72 1.43 -22.15
C GLY A 100 1.66 1.92 -21.17
N VAL A 101 1.75 1.52 -19.90
CA VAL A 101 0.74 1.80 -18.88
C VAL A 101 1.31 2.79 -17.86
N PRO A 102 0.66 3.95 -17.65
CA PRO A 102 1.05 4.90 -16.61
C PRO A 102 0.72 4.37 -15.22
N ALA A 103 1.50 4.83 -14.22
CA ALA A 103 1.28 4.48 -12.81
C ALA A 103 1.74 5.58 -11.86
N ILE A 104 1.33 5.47 -10.59
CA ILE A 104 1.80 6.31 -9.48
C ILE A 104 2.53 5.41 -8.48
N PHE A 105 3.73 5.80 -8.09
CA PHE A 105 4.49 5.14 -7.03
C PHE A 105 4.48 6.02 -5.78
N PHE A 106 3.78 5.58 -4.75
CA PHE A 106 3.72 6.25 -3.46
C PHE A 106 4.85 5.76 -2.57
N ILE A 107 5.78 6.63 -2.24
CA ILE A 107 6.97 6.29 -1.46
C ILE A 107 6.85 6.77 -0.01
N THR A 108 7.20 5.89 0.95
CA THR A 108 7.43 6.29 2.34
C THR A 108 8.81 6.92 2.45
N THR A 109 8.84 8.24 2.59
CA THR A 109 10.07 9.00 2.41
C THR A 109 11.17 8.69 3.44
N GLY A 110 10.80 8.24 4.64
CA GLY A 110 11.74 7.81 5.68
C GLY A 110 12.42 6.46 5.41
N PHE A 111 11.92 5.67 4.43
CA PHE A 111 12.48 4.34 4.11
C PHE A 111 13.39 4.36 2.87
N ILE A 112 13.24 5.36 2.00
CA ILE A 112 14.06 5.51 0.79
C ILE A 112 15.56 5.54 1.16
N ASP A 113 16.37 4.95 0.27
CA ASP A 113 17.79 4.67 0.48
C ASP A 113 18.06 3.63 1.58
N ASN A 114 17.05 2.85 1.95
CA ASN A 114 17.13 1.80 2.97
C ASN A 114 17.58 2.33 4.36
N ARG A 115 17.06 3.50 4.76
CA ARG A 115 17.43 4.15 6.01
C ARG A 115 16.84 3.48 7.24
N ARG A 116 15.67 2.86 7.09
CA ARG A 116 14.91 2.22 8.17
C ARG A 116 14.04 1.09 7.62
N LEU A 117 13.89 0.02 8.39
CA LEU A 117 12.94 -1.05 8.07
C LEU A 117 11.60 -0.79 8.79
N PHE A 118 10.49 -0.88 8.07
CA PHE A 118 9.15 -0.75 8.63
C PHE A 118 8.90 -1.78 9.73
N TYR A 119 8.30 -1.37 10.86
CA TYR A 119 8.12 -2.26 12.01
C TYR A 119 7.38 -3.56 11.66
N ARG A 120 6.37 -3.52 10.77
CA ARG A 120 5.66 -4.73 10.35
C ARG A 120 6.53 -5.66 9.50
N GLN A 121 7.47 -5.13 8.76
CA GLN A 121 8.45 -5.95 8.04
C GLN A 121 9.46 -6.59 9.01
N LYS A 122 9.85 -5.91 10.10
CA LYS A 122 10.61 -6.52 11.20
C LYS A 122 9.81 -7.67 11.82
N VAL A 123 8.51 -7.45 12.09
CA VAL A 123 7.60 -8.50 12.56
C VAL A 123 7.55 -9.68 11.58
N ALA A 124 7.48 -9.42 10.28
CA ALA A 124 7.47 -10.48 9.27
C ALA A 124 8.76 -11.32 9.31
N LEU A 125 9.91 -10.67 9.47
CA LEU A 125 11.19 -11.38 9.65
C LEU A 125 11.20 -12.22 10.93
N CYS A 126 10.64 -11.71 12.03
CA CYS A 126 10.50 -12.48 13.28
C CYS A 126 9.58 -13.71 13.08
N ILE A 127 8.46 -13.55 12.37
CA ILE A 127 7.53 -14.65 12.08
C ILE A 127 8.22 -15.72 11.21
N ASP A 128 8.98 -15.32 10.21
CA ASP A 128 9.77 -16.23 9.39
C ASP A 128 10.82 -16.98 10.24
N ALA A 129 11.46 -16.30 11.18
CA ALA A 129 12.38 -16.93 12.14
C ALA A 129 11.68 -17.93 13.07
N VAL A 130 10.48 -17.58 13.60
CA VAL A 130 9.68 -18.51 14.44
C VAL A 130 9.40 -19.81 13.71
N SER A 131 9.14 -19.77 12.40
CA SER A 131 8.84 -20.96 11.61
C SER A 131 10.01 -21.94 11.48
N ARG A 132 11.24 -21.48 11.72
CA ARG A 132 12.49 -22.27 11.66
C ARG A 132 12.92 -22.82 13.01
N LEU A 133 12.30 -22.34 14.11
CA LEU A 133 12.64 -22.81 15.45
C LEU A 133 12.06 -24.20 15.72
N SER A 134 12.92 -25.12 16.18
CA SER A 134 12.56 -26.48 16.55
C SER A 134 13.27 -26.90 17.83
N GLY A 135 12.79 -27.98 18.45
CA GLY A 135 13.39 -28.53 19.66
C GLY A 135 13.26 -27.67 20.92
N PRO A 136 13.92 -28.09 22.02
CA PRO A 136 13.85 -27.39 23.30
C PRO A 136 14.40 -25.96 23.27
N GLU A 137 15.50 -25.71 22.55
CA GLU A 137 16.09 -24.38 22.39
C GLU A 137 15.14 -23.45 21.66
N GLY A 138 14.44 -23.93 20.62
CA GLY A 138 13.41 -23.17 19.92
C GLY A 138 12.21 -22.85 20.82
N ALA A 139 11.81 -23.76 21.71
CA ALA A 139 10.76 -23.51 22.70
C ALA A 139 11.17 -22.42 23.72
N ALA A 140 12.42 -22.47 24.20
CA ALA A 140 12.98 -21.46 25.10
C ALA A 140 13.00 -20.07 24.43
N ALA A 141 13.49 -19.97 23.18
CA ALA A 141 13.52 -18.73 22.44
C ALA A 141 12.11 -18.16 22.21
N ARG A 142 11.13 -19.01 21.83
CA ARG A 142 9.73 -18.57 21.69
C ARG A 142 9.17 -18.01 23.00
N ASN A 143 9.45 -18.65 24.12
CA ASN A 143 8.98 -18.20 25.42
C ASN A 143 9.62 -16.88 25.84
N GLU A 144 10.94 -16.72 25.63
CA GLU A 144 11.65 -15.45 25.86
C GLU A 144 11.02 -14.30 25.08
N ILE A 145 10.81 -14.49 23.78
CA ILE A 145 10.20 -13.46 22.94
C ILE A 145 8.75 -13.19 23.33
N ALA A 146 7.98 -14.22 23.69
CA ALA A 146 6.61 -14.05 24.18
C ALA A 146 6.54 -13.11 25.39
N HIS A 147 7.51 -13.19 26.27
CA HIS A 147 7.61 -12.29 27.43
C HIS A 147 7.80 -10.82 27.04
N LEU A 148 8.54 -10.51 25.96
CA LEU A 148 8.69 -9.14 25.44
C LEU A 148 7.36 -8.51 25.07
N PHE A 149 6.38 -9.34 24.69
CA PHE A 149 5.04 -8.93 24.29
C PHE A 149 3.97 -9.20 25.35
N GLY A 150 4.37 -9.46 26.60
CA GLY A 150 3.48 -9.60 27.75
C GLY A 150 2.65 -10.90 27.79
N ILE A 151 3.05 -11.93 27.02
CA ILE A 151 2.40 -13.25 27.04
C ILE A 151 3.36 -14.34 27.47
N ARG A 152 2.82 -15.48 27.90
CA ARG A 152 3.58 -16.70 28.20
C ARG A 152 3.12 -17.80 27.25
N THR A 153 4.01 -18.24 26.38
CA THR A 153 3.72 -19.35 25.46
C THR A 153 5.00 -19.91 24.86
N ASP A 154 5.04 -21.22 24.70
CA ASP A 154 6.01 -21.95 23.88
C ASP A 154 5.44 -22.33 22.50
N SER A 155 4.16 -22.05 22.27
CA SER A 155 3.48 -22.28 21.02
C SER A 155 3.88 -21.29 19.95
N GLY A 156 4.48 -21.78 18.85
CA GLY A 156 4.79 -20.95 17.69
C GLY A 156 3.58 -20.26 17.10
N GLN A 157 2.42 -20.91 17.07
CA GLN A 157 1.19 -20.34 16.54
C GLN A 157 0.68 -19.15 17.37
N GLN A 158 0.70 -19.29 18.71
CA GLN A 158 0.28 -18.18 19.60
C GLN A 158 1.24 -17.01 19.52
N LEU A 159 2.55 -17.27 19.45
CA LEU A 159 3.56 -16.22 19.28
C LEU A 159 3.38 -15.50 17.94
N VAL A 160 3.17 -16.22 16.84
CA VAL A 160 2.90 -15.62 15.53
C VAL A 160 1.66 -14.73 15.59
N ALA A 161 0.56 -15.20 16.18
CA ALA A 161 -0.65 -14.39 16.33
C ALA A 161 -0.41 -13.12 17.14
N ARG A 162 0.40 -13.20 18.22
CA ARG A 162 0.78 -12.04 19.03
C ARG A 162 1.67 -11.06 18.27
N LEU A 163 2.66 -11.55 17.52
CA LEU A 163 3.51 -10.74 16.67
C LEU A 163 2.71 -10.02 15.57
N GLN A 164 1.76 -10.69 14.94
CA GLN A 164 0.87 -10.09 13.93
C GLN A 164 -0.01 -8.96 14.50
N ALA A 165 -0.36 -9.04 15.78
CA ALA A 165 -1.11 -8.01 16.50
C ALA A 165 -0.23 -6.86 17.02
N ALA A 166 1.09 -6.93 16.87
CA ALA A 166 2.00 -5.90 17.36
C ALA A 166 1.76 -4.56 16.64
N THR A 167 1.86 -3.49 17.42
CA THR A 167 1.63 -2.12 16.96
C THR A 167 2.93 -1.32 16.88
N TRP A 168 2.88 -0.16 16.28
CA TRP A 168 3.99 0.79 16.24
C TRP A 168 4.58 1.11 17.62
N ASN A 169 3.74 1.26 18.64
CA ASN A 169 4.19 1.59 20.00
C ASN A 169 5.07 0.48 20.63
N GLU A 170 5.03 -0.72 20.06
CA GLU A 170 5.81 -1.87 20.52
C GLU A 170 7.10 -2.06 19.70
N GLU A 171 7.50 -1.09 18.88
CA GLU A 171 8.73 -1.21 18.06
C GLU A 171 9.99 -1.53 18.90
N PRO A 172 10.18 -0.99 20.13
CA PRO A 172 11.31 -1.41 20.97
C PRO A 172 11.30 -2.91 21.33
N ALA A 173 10.12 -3.50 21.56
CA ALA A 173 9.98 -4.95 21.81
C ALA A 173 10.24 -5.75 20.53
N ILE A 174 9.79 -5.26 19.38
CA ILE A 174 10.05 -5.86 18.07
C ILE A 174 11.55 -5.85 17.77
N ASP A 175 12.26 -4.77 18.04
CA ASP A 175 13.71 -4.67 17.86
C ASP A 175 14.45 -5.64 18.80
N SER A 176 13.95 -5.83 20.02
CA SER A 176 14.50 -6.83 20.94
C SER A 176 14.26 -8.25 20.42
N ALA A 177 13.07 -8.55 19.91
CA ALA A 177 12.78 -9.84 19.28
C ALA A 177 13.69 -10.11 18.07
N CYS A 178 13.94 -9.11 17.22
CA CYS A 178 14.89 -9.23 16.11
C CYS A 178 16.28 -9.65 16.63
N ARG A 179 16.78 -9.00 17.68
CA ARG A 179 18.08 -9.36 18.28
C ARG A 179 18.11 -10.78 18.85
N THR A 180 17.08 -11.19 19.58
CA THR A 180 16.95 -12.56 20.12
C THR A 180 16.92 -13.61 19.00
N PHE A 181 16.30 -13.30 17.87
CA PHE A 181 16.32 -14.16 16.68
C PHE A 181 17.61 -14.06 15.85
N GLY A 182 18.60 -13.25 16.24
CA GLY A 182 19.82 -13.04 15.47
C GLY A 182 19.60 -12.29 14.16
N ILE A 183 18.50 -11.52 14.04
CA ILE A 183 18.19 -10.71 12.87
C ILE A 183 18.91 -9.35 13.01
N ASP A 184 19.99 -9.18 12.25
CA ASP A 184 20.67 -7.89 12.08
C ASP A 184 19.91 -7.06 11.04
N VAL A 185 19.05 -6.14 11.52
CA VAL A 185 18.24 -5.27 10.68
C VAL A 185 19.07 -4.35 9.80
N ASP A 186 20.22 -3.86 10.33
CA ASP A 186 21.10 -2.98 9.57
C ASP A 186 21.84 -3.73 8.45
N ALA A 187 22.29 -4.95 8.73
CA ALA A 187 22.86 -5.82 7.70
C ALA A 187 21.79 -6.17 6.64
N TYR A 188 20.54 -6.43 7.06
CA TYR A 188 19.43 -6.68 6.15
C TYR A 188 19.20 -5.50 5.20
N LEU A 189 19.14 -4.28 5.72
CA LEU A 189 18.98 -3.06 4.93
C LEU A 189 20.15 -2.84 3.95
N ARG A 190 21.37 -3.18 4.35
CA ARG A 190 22.55 -3.06 3.46
C ARG A 190 22.62 -4.12 2.37
N THR A 191 22.18 -5.35 2.66
CA THR A 191 22.36 -6.51 1.75
C THR A 191 21.14 -6.79 0.91
N VAL A 192 19.92 -6.81 1.50
CA VAL A 192 18.66 -7.09 0.80
C VAL A 192 18.14 -5.83 0.10
N ARG A 193 18.30 -4.66 0.74
CA ARG A 193 17.91 -3.34 0.21
C ARG A 193 16.45 -3.32 -0.26
N PRO A 194 15.48 -3.54 0.66
CA PRO A 194 14.08 -3.75 0.30
C PRO A 194 13.39 -2.52 -0.29
N TYR A 195 13.98 -1.34 -0.18
CA TYR A 195 13.36 -0.10 -0.65
C TYR A 195 14.11 0.53 -1.83
N LEU A 196 13.39 1.35 -2.57
CA LEU A 196 13.94 2.19 -3.62
C LEU A 196 15.03 3.10 -3.08
N THR A 197 16.06 3.31 -3.90
CA THR A 197 17.04 4.38 -3.70
C THR A 197 16.56 5.68 -4.35
N THR A 198 17.09 6.80 -3.89
CA THR A 198 16.90 8.12 -4.53
C THR A 198 17.13 8.08 -6.04
N ALA A 199 18.17 7.36 -6.50
CA ALA A 199 18.46 7.21 -7.93
C ALA A 199 17.36 6.45 -8.68
N GLN A 200 16.85 5.36 -8.10
CA GLN A 200 15.76 4.57 -8.70
C GLN A 200 14.44 5.37 -8.75
N VAL A 201 14.12 6.14 -7.69
CA VAL A 201 12.96 7.05 -7.70
C VAL A 201 13.04 8.06 -8.83
N ARG A 202 14.23 8.66 -9.04
CA ARG A 202 14.45 9.60 -10.16
C ARG A 202 14.34 8.91 -11.52
N THR A 203 14.78 7.67 -11.64
CA THR A 203 14.62 6.88 -12.87
C THR A 203 13.15 6.64 -13.18
N LEU A 204 12.34 6.24 -12.19
CA LEU A 204 10.87 6.09 -12.35
C LEU A 204 10.23 7.39 -12.85
N ALA A 205 10.61 8.52 -12.26
CA ALA A 205 10.09 9.83 -12.68
C ALA A 205 10.54 10.22 -14.10
N ALA A 206 11.79 9.93 -14.46
CA ALA A 206 12.32 10.19 -15.81
C ALA A 206 11.62 9.35 -16.89
N ASP A 207 11.12 8.17 -16.55
CA ASP A 207 10.30 7.34 -17.44
C ASP A 207 8.85 7.83 -17.59
N GLY A 208 8.47 8.92 -16.91
CA GLY A 208 7.14 9.51 -16.98
C GLY A 208 6.16 8.97 -15.94
N PHE A 209 6.59 8.13 -15.00
CA PHE A 209 5.75 7.72 -13.89
C PHE A 209 5.64 8.85 -12.85
N THR A 210 4.49 8.91 -12.19
CA THR A 210 4.30 9.89 -11.10
C THR A 210 4.83 9.31 -9.80
N ILE A 211 5.57 10.12 -9.05
CA ILE A 211 5.98 9.81 -7.69
C ILE A 211 5.06 10.56 -6.73
N GLY A 212 4.41 9.83 -5.83
CA GLY A 212 3.56 10.36 -4.78
C GLY A 212 4.16 10.11 -3.39
N ALA A 213 3.58 10.73 -2.39
CA ALA A 213 3.99 10.59 -0.99
C ALA A 213 3.11 9.57 -0.25
N HIS A 214 3.73 8.77 0.64
CA HIS A 214 3.08 7.79 1.51
C HIS A 214 3.45 7.99 2.99
N GLY A 215 3.52 9.26 3.40
CA GLY A 215 4.05 9.64 4.70
C GLY A 215 5.58 9.54 4.80
N THR A 216 6.09 9.89 5.96
CA THR A 216 7.52 9.76 6.30
C THR A 216 7.78 8.53 7.15
N SER A 217 6.84 8.17 8.02
CA SER A 217 6.98 7.10 9.03
C SER A 217 6.10 5.88 8.78
N HIS A 218 5.19 5.95 7.81
CA HIS A 218 4.16 4.93 7.53
C HIS A 218 3.27 4.63 8.75
N GLN A 219 2.97 5.63 9.57
CA GLN A 219 2.03 5.48 10.67
C GLN A 219 0.59 5.74 10.20
N ARG A 220 -0.38 5.18 10.94
CA ARG A 220 -1.80 5.44 10.69
C ARG A 220 -2.13 6.88 11.09
N LEU A 221 -2.42 7.76 10.12
CA LEU A 221 -2.66 9.17 10.36
C LEU A 221 -3.89 9.43 11.27
N GLY A 222 -4.93 8.62 11.15
CA GLY A 222 -6.11 8.74 12.00
C GLY A 222 -5.90 8.38 13.48
N ALA A 223 -4.71 7.88 13.86
CA ALA A 223 -4.30 7.67 15.24
C ALA A 223 -3.41 8.81 15.79
N MET A 224 -3.08 9.79 14.95
CA MET A 224 -2.31 10.98 15.30
C MET A 224 -3.22 12.14 15.70
N THR A 225 -2.67 13.15 16.35
CA THR A 225 -3.33 14.45 16.45
C THR A 225 -3.43 15.09 15.07
N GLU A 226 -4.38 16.01 14.89
CA GLU A 226 -4.54 16.72 13.61
C GLU A 226 -3.25 17.44 13.17
N ALA A 227 -2.53 18.05 14.12
CA ALA A 227 -1.28 18.77 13.85
C ALA A 227 -0.17 17.81 13.35
N GLU A 228 -0.04 16.63 13.97
CA GLU A 228 0.92 15.61 13.57
C GLU A 228 0.57 15.02 12.19
N ALA A 229 -0.71 14.68 11.95
CA ALA A 229 -1.16 14.17 10.67
C ALA A 229 -0.93 15.19 9.54
N ARG A 230 -1.21 16.47 9.78
CA ARG A 230 -0.93 17.55 8.84
C ARG A 230 0.56 17.66 8.54
N ALA A 231 1.40 17.65 9.58
CA ALA A 231 2.85 17.75 9.43
C ALA A 231 3.41 16.56 8.64
N GLU A 232 2.93 15.34 8.90
CA GLU A 232 3.33 14.11 8.20
C GLU A 232 2.99 14.17 6.70
N ILE A 233 1.80 14.65 6.34
CA ILE A 233 1.36 14.80 4.94
C ILE A 233 2.23 15.84 4.23
N VAL A 234 2.35 17.06 4.80
CA VAL A 234 3.05 18.17 4.17
C VAL A 234 4.53 17.87 4.02
N ALA A 235 5.18 17.35 5.08
CA ALA A 235 6.61 17.02 5.05
C ALA A 235 6.92 15.94 4.00
N ALA A 236 6.06 14.91 3.89
CA ALA A 236 6.25 13.87 2.90
C ALA A 236 6.11 14.39 1.46
N CYS A 237 5.10 15.25 1.19
CA CYS A 237 4.92 15.88 -0.12
C CYS A 237 6.08 16.83 -0.46
N ASP A 238 6.57 17.60 0.50
CA ASP A 238 7.74 18.49 0.32
C ASP A 238 9.01 17.71 -0.03
N LEU A 239 9.23 16.57 0.64
CA LEU A 239 10.38 15.70 0.36
C LEU A 239 10.29 15.12 -1.04
N VAL A 240 9.13 14.60 -1.46
CA VAL A 240 8.93 14.08 -2.82
C VAL A 240 9.13 15.18 -3.86
N SER A 241 8.59 16.37 -3.66
CA SER A 241 8.77 17.52 -4.57
C SER A 241 10.24 17.89 -4.76
N LYS A 242 11.04 17.84 -3.69
CA LYS A 242 12.50 18.10 -3.75
C LYS A 242 13.27 16.94 -4.37
N LEU A 243 12.82 15.71 -4.16
CA LEU A 243 13.47 14.50 -4.65
C LEU A 243 13.35 14.37 -6.17
N VAL A 244 12.17 14.74 -6.68
CA VAL A 244 11.82 14.69 -8.10
C VAL A 244 11.36 16.09 -8.52
N PRO A 245 12.28 17.01 -8.83
CA PRO A 245 11.92 18.30 -9.37
C PRO A 245 11.14 18.08 -10.68
N ALA A 246 9.90 18.52 -10.71
CA ALA A 246 9.04 18.34 -11.86
C ALA A 246 9.61 19.05 -13.10
N ALA A 247 9.60 18.37 -14.24
CA ALA A 247 9.78 19.03 -15.55
C ALA A 247 8.62 19.99 -15.90
N ALA A 248 7.50 19.90 -15.17
CA ALA A 248 6.38 20.82 -15.19
C ALA A 248 5.84 21.01 -13.75
N PRO A 249 5.35 22.22 -13.39
CA PRO A 249 4.74 22.43 -12.08
C PRO A 249 3.52 21.49 -11.92
N GLY A 250 3.63 20.55 -11.03
CA GLY A 250 2.59 19.56 -10.72
C GLY A 250 2.51 19.38 -9.22
N THR A 251 1.34 18.96 -8.77
CA THR A 251 1.11 18.62 -7.37
C THR A 251 1.62 17.20 -7.08
N VAL A 252 1.98 16.94 -5.82
CA VAL A 252 2.38 15.62 -5.33
C VAL A 252 1.14 14.91 -4.78
N PRO A 253 0.68 13.80 -5.37
CA PRO A 253 -0.39 13.01 -4.79
C PRO A 253 0.06 12.35 -3.49
N PHE A 254 -0.89 12.18 -2.55
CA PHE A 254 -0.64 11.56 -1.26
C PHE A 254 -1.53 10.33 -1.06
N ALA A 255 -0.93 9.18 -0.75
CA ALA A 255 -1.68 7.99 -0.33
C ALA A 255 -1.59 7.81 1.19
N PHE A 256 -2.74 7.49 1.81
CA PHE A 256 -2.77 7.23 3.25
C PHE A 256 -2.12 5.88 3.57
N PRO A 257 -1.13 5.82 4.48
CA PRO A 257 -0.70 4.57 5.08
C PRO A 257 -1.89 3.83 5.69
N PHE A 258 -2.06 2.55 5.35
CA PHE A 258 -3.23 1.73 5.67
C PHE A 258 -4.54 2.25 5.05
N ASN A 259 -5.08 3.34 5.57
CA ASN A 259 -6.27 4.07 5.07
C ASN A 259 -6.41 5.43 5.76
N GLY A 260 -7.29 6.27 5.22
CA GLY A 260 -7.59 7.62 5.71
C GLY A 260 -8.71 7.70 6.75
N ARG A 261 -9.09 6.57 7.39
CA ARG A 261 -10.08 6.58 8.47
C ARG A 261 -9.57 7.39 9.67
N GLY A 262 -10.44 8.23 10.23
CA GLY A 262 -10.08 9.13 11.33
C GLY A 262 -9.37 10.41 10.88
N VAL A 263 -9.12 10.59 9.59
CA VAL A 263 -8.59 11.86 9.03
C VAL A 263 -9.74 12.68 8.49
N GLU A 264 -9.97 13.86 9.07
CA GLU A 264 -11.07 14.74 8.70
C GLU A 264 -10.91 15.28 7.27
N ARG A 265 -11.99 15.19 6.47
CA ARG A 265 -11.98 15.64 5.06
C ARG A 265 -11.77 17.15 4.93
N GLU A 266 -12.20 17.91 5.93
CA GLU A 266 -11.99 19.37 6.01
C GLU A 266 -10.51 19.71 6.24
N MET A 267 -9.81 18.95 7.07
CA MET A 267 -8.35 19.08 7.23
C MET A 267 -7.63 18.84 5.90
N MET A 268 -8.02 17.79 5.15
CA MET A 268 -7.43 17.51 3.83
C MET A 268 -7.64 18.68 2.86
N ARG A 269 -8.85 19.25 2.83
CA ARG A 269 -9.15 20.44 2.01
C ARG A 269 -8.25 21.62 2.40
N THR A 270 -8.18 21.93 3.69
CA THR A 270 -7.34 23.00 4.21
C THR A 270 -5.86 22.78 3.87
N ILE A 271 -5.36 21.55 3.96
CA ILE A 271 -3.97 21.23 3.57
C ILE A 271 -3.73 21.60 2.11
N ARG A 272 -4.61 21.17 1.19
CA ARG A 272 -4.48 21.48 -0.24
C ARG A 272 -4.54 22.97 -0.54
N ASP A 273 -5.45 23.68 0.12
CA ASP A 273 -5.64 25.10 -0.10
C ASP A 273 -4.45 25.95 0.41
N THR A 274 -3.77 25.47 1.45
CA THR A 274 -2.64 26.17 2.08
C THR A 274 -1.26 25.65 1.65
N ASN A 275 -1.18 24.51 0.96
CA ASN A 275 0.06 23.89 0.50
C ASN A 275 -0.07 23.49 -0.97
N PRO A 276 0.27 24.40 -1.91
CA PRO A 276 0.02 24.22 -3.34
C PRO A 276 0.74 23.01 -3.96
N GLN A 277 1.76 22.46 -3.29
CA GLN A 277 2.44 21.23 -3.72
C GLN A 277 1.63 19.97 -3.41
N VAL A 278 0.63 19.99 -2.51
CA VAL A 278 -0.18 18.82 -2.15
C VAL A 278 -1.32 18.63 -3.15
N GLY A 279 -1.36 17.48 -3.78
CA GLY A 279 -2.32 17.11 -4.80
C GLY A 279 -3.53 16.34 -4.29
N LEU A 280 -3.97 15.36 -5.10
CA LEU A 280 -5.07 14.47 -4.75
C LEU A 280 -4.64 13.50 -3.64
N PHE A 281 -5.61 13.13 -2.80
CA PHE A 281 -5.45 12.08 -1.82
C PHE A 281 -5.92 10.74 -2.37
N PHE A 282 -5.27 9.65 -1.93
CA PHE A 282 -5.60 8.29 -2.32
C PHE A 282 -5.86 7.46 -1.06
N ASP A 283 -7.06 6.89 -0.98
CA ASP A 283 -7.50 6.08 0.16
C ASP A 283 -7.77 4.63 -0.25
N SER A 284 -7.62 3.69 0.68
CA SER A 284 -7.82 2.25 0.46
C SER A 284 -9.16 1.78 1.04
N THR A 285 -10.23 2.55 0.80
CA THR A 285 -11.59 2.30 1.28
C THR A 285 -12.51 1.69 0.21
N GLU A 286 -11.97 0.99 -0.75
CA GLU A 286 -12.65 0.35 -1.89
C GLU A 286 -13.38 1.39 -2.76
N LEU A 287 -14.71 1.31 -2.86
CA LEU A 287 -15.54 2.18 -3.70
C LEU A 287 -16.38 3.18 -2.87
N ALA A 288 -15.94 3.56 -1.66
CA ALA A 288 -16.64 4.51 -0.83
C ALA A 288 -16.90 5.86 -1.55
N LEU A 289 -17.97 6.57 -1.15
CA LEU A 289 -18.21 7.94 -1.60
C LEU A 289 -17.28 8.89 -0.88
N GLU A 290 -16.50 9.65 -1.64
CA GLU A 290 -15.53 10.59 -1.13
C GLU A 290 -15.62 11.92 -1.88
N PRO A 291 -15.11 13.03 -1.31
CA PRO A 291 -14.94 14.28 -2.04
C PRO A 291 -14.09 14.12 -3.31
N GLU A 292 -14.26 14.98 -4.29
CA GLU A 292 -13.57 14.91 -5.59
C GLU A 292 -12.03 14.87 -5.48
N PHE A 293 -11.46 15.38 -4.40
CA PHE A 293 -10.02 15.37 -4.16
C PHE A 293 -9.51 14.07 -3.51
N VAL A 294 -10.38 13.08 -3.26
CA VAL A 294 -10.00 11.77 -2.71
C VAL A 294 -10.34 10.68 -3.73
N ILE A 295 -9.34 9.93 -4.14
CA ILE A 295 -9.47 8.78 -5.04
C ILE A 295 -9.44 7.50 -4.22
N ASN A 296 -10.54 6.76 -4.27
CA ASN A 296 -10.59 5.46 -3.63
C ASN A 296 -9.91 4.38 -4.45
N ARG A 297 -9.26 3.46 -3.74
CA ARG A 297 -8.49 2.37 -4.33
C ARG A 297 -8.97 1.01 -3.82
N LEU A 298 -8.98 0.05 -4.72
CA LEU A 298 -9.13 -1.36 -4.41
C LEU A 298 -7.73 -1.96 -4.19
N VAL A 299 -7.47 -2.45 -2.99
CA VAL A 299 -6.23 -3.18 -2.69
C VAL A 299 -6.25 -4.51 -3.44
N VAL A 300 -5.22 -4.77 -4.22
CA VAL A 300 -5.14 -5.93 -5.12
C VAL A 300 -4.40 -7.12 -4.50
N ASP A 301 -3.48 -6.85 -3.58
CA ASP A 301 -2.74 -7.89 -2.89
C ASP A 301 -3.67 -8.74 -1.99
N ASP A 302 -3.41 -10.04 -1.94
CA ASP A 302 -4.18 -10.94 -1.11
C ASP A 302 -3.65 -10.94 0.34
N PRO A 303 -4.51 -11.08 1.37
CA PRO A 303 -4.03 -11.29 2.73
C PRO A 303 -3.09 -12.51 2.81
N ALA A 304 -2.15 -12.48 3.73
CA ALA A 304 -1.31 -13.65 4.00
C ALA A 304 -2.19 -14.88 4.31
N GLY A 305 -1.84 -16.02 3.73
CA GLY A 305 -2.62 -17.26 3.89
C GLY A 305 -3.85 -17.40 2.99
N ALA A 306 -4.16 -16.40 2.16
CA ALA A 306 -5.24 -16.51 1.17
C ALA A 306 -4.96 -17.61 0.13
N GLY A 307 -5.99 -18.38 -0.23
CA GLY A 307 -5.90 -19.42 -1.25
C GLY A 307 -5.76 -18.85 -2.67
N GLU A 308 -5.23 -19.64 -3.62
CA GLU A 308 -4.99 -19.18 -5.01
C GLU A 308 -6.24 -18.67 -5.73
N ARG A 309 -7.42 -19.14 -5.36
CA ARG A 309 -8.69 -18.71 -5.99
C ARG A 309 -9.10 -17.27 -5.68
N GLU A 310 -8.50 -16.65 -4.64
CA GLU A 310 -8.83 -15.26 -4.25
C GLU A 310 -8.06 -14.21 -5.04
N SER A 311 -6.96 -14.57 -5.70
CA SER A 311 -6.05 -13.66 -6.40
C SER A 311 -6.51 -13.12 -7.76
N ASN A 312 -7.74 -13.43 -8.20
CA ASN A 312 -8.24 -13.02 -9.51
C ASN A 312 -8.84 -11.61 -9.45
N LEU A 313 -8.14 -10.63 -10.02
CA LEU A 313 -8.54 -9.22 -10.08
C LEU A 313 -9.99 -9.02 -10.61
N PRO A 314 -10.44 -9.64 -11.72
CA PRO A 314 -11.82 -9.50 -12.18
C PRO A 314 -12.89 -9.93 -11.15
N SER A 315 -12.60 -10.95 -10.35
CA SER A 315 -13.53 -11.42 -9.30
C SER A 315 -13.54 -10.46 -8.11
N ARG A 316 -12.39 -9.91 -7.74
CA ARG A 316 -12.27 -8.89 -6.69
C ARG A 316 -13.05 -7.62 -7.06
N ILE A 317 -12.88 -7.12 -8.27
CA ILE A 317 -13.61 -5.98 -8.80
C ILE A 317 -15.13 -6.22 -8.76
N ARG A 318 -15.59 -7.38 -9.24
CA ARG A 318 -17.02 -7.71 -9.20
C ARG A 318 -17.57 -7.74 -7.78
N ARG A 319 -16.82 -8.28 -6.82
CA ARG A 319 -17.23 -8.29 -5.40
C ARG A 319 -17.30 -6.86 -4.83
N ALA A 320 -16.34 -6.00 -5.15
CA ALA A 320 -16.36 -4.60 -4.70
C ALA A 320 -17.59 -3.85 -5.24
N TYR A 321 -17.86 -3.95 -6.54
CA TYR A 321 -19.06 -3.34 -7.13
C TYR A 321 -20.37 -3.93 -6.58
N ALA A 322 -20.43 -5.25 -6.38
CA ALA A 322 -21.63 -5.90 -5.83
C ALA A 322 -21.92 -5.41 -4.40
N ARG A 323 -20.89 -5.23 -3.57
CA ARG A 323 -21.03 -4.67 -2.22
C ARG A 323 -21.61 -3.26 -2.24
N GLU A 324 -21.16 -2.40 -3.15
CA GLU A 324 -21.69 -1.03 -3.28
C GLU A 324 -23.14 -0.99 -3.77
N ILE A 325 -23.53 -1.89 -4.66
CA ILE A 325 -24.94 -2.02 -5.12
C ILE A 325 -25.86 -2.43 -3.98
N VAL A 326 -25.41 -3.33 -3.11
CA VAL A 326 -26.21 -3.87 -2.00
C VAL A 326 -26.17 -2.95 -0.76
N ARG A 327 -25.14 -2.14 -0.59
CA ARG A 327 -24.91 -1.27 0.57
C ARG A 327 -26.12 -0.39 0.97
N PRO A 328 -26.87 0.24 0.04
CA PRO A 328 -28.06 1.02 0.41
C PRO A 328 -29.19 0.21 1.03
N PHE A 329 -29.25 -1.10 0.73
CA PHE A 329 -30.31 -2.00 1.23
C PHE A 329 -29.97 -2.60 2.62
N PHE A 330 -28.73 -2.55 3.02
CA PHE A 330 -28.25 -3.04 4.32
C PHE A 330 -27.37 -1.95 4.98
N PRO A 331 -27.99 -0.88 5.54
CA PRO A 331 -27.22 0.09 6.29
C PRO A 331 -26.53 -0.66 7.44
N GLN A 332 -25.21 -0.76 7.37
CA GLN A 332 -24.44 -1.35 8.46
C GLN A 332 -24.68 -0.48 9.70
N HIS A 333 -25.31 -1.04 10.71
CA HIS A 333 -25.21 -0.52 12.06
C HIS A 333 -23.73 -0.27 12.33
N ALA A 334 -23.41 0.95 12.74
CA ALA A 334 -22.08 1.35 13.12
C ALA A 334 -21.44 0.22 13.92
N ARG A 335 -20.47 -0.47 13.33
CA ARG A 335 -19.59 -1.32 14.11
C ARG A 335 -18.75 -0.37 14.94
N SER A 336 -19.26 -0.10 16.15
CA SER A 336 -18.49 0.42 17.25
C SER A 336 -17.25 -0.45 17.42
N ASN A 337 -16.13 0.21 17.49
CA ASN A 337 -14.88 -0.10 18.17
C ASN A 337 -14.66 -1.55 18.65
N SER A 338 -13.68 -2.20 18.10
CA SER A 338 -12.65 -2.89 18.90
C SER A 338 -11.36 -2.98 18.10
#